data_3c46110855e03d0fdeb7220857e41b98
#
_entry.id   3c46110855e03d0fdeb7220857e41b98
#
_cell.length_a   1.000
_cell.length_b   1.000
_cell.length_c   1.000
_cell.angle_alpha   90.00
_cell.angle_beta   90.00
_cell.angle_gamma   90.00
#
_symmetry.space_group_name_H-M   'P 1'
#
loop_
_entity.id
_entity.type
_entity.pdbx_description
1 polymer ?
#
loop_
_entity_poly.entity_id
_entity_poly.type
_entity_poly.pdbx_seq_one_letter_code
_entity_poly.pdbx_strand_id
1 'polypeptide(L)'
;MKDLYIVNCCRTAIGSFGGSLKNTPAADLGGIVVKEVLNRAGMKPEQVDELMFGCILTAGLGQNVARQVSIKAGIPYSVPAYTVGMVCGSGMKSVIEGARSILAGDSDIVVCGGTENMSAAPYALPAARWGARMGNNKMVDTMVNDGLWDVYNNYHMGTTAENINDIWGITRKEQDEFAAASQNKTEAAQAAGRFDDEIVPVPVKVKKDIVEFKKDEFPKAGVTAEGIAKLRGAFPVSPESPNPQVVHTFEVTGAQEAEDKGTQRVTAANASGINDGAAAIILASAEAVEKYGLKPMAKLIGWGQGGVDPKIMGVGPVPASRAAMAKAGVTIDDIDLVEANEAFAAQSIAVARELGFDMSKVNVNGGAISLGHPVGASGARIIVTLIHEMLKRPEAKKGLATLCIGGGMGTAVVVEKC
;
A
#
# COMPACT_ATOMS: atom_id res chain seq x y z
N MET A 1 9.13 -0.51 -25.59
CA MET A 1 9.35 0.42 -24.45
C MET A 1 10.81 0.25 -24.05
N LYS A 2 11.53 1.30 -23.61
CA LYS A 2 12.87 1.09 -23.02
C LYS A 2 12.72 0.18 -21.78
N ASP A 3 13.69 -0.70 -21.56
CA ASP A 3 13.68 -1.58 -20.39
C ASP A 3 13.88 -0.76 -19.10
N LEU A 4 13.02 -1.03 -18.13
CA LEU A 4 13.05 -0.42 -16.81
C LEU A 4 13.33 -1.51 -15.77
N TYR A 5 14.34 -1.30 -14.96
CA TYR A 5 14.79 -2.28 -13.99
C TYR A 5 14.51 -1.83 -12.55
N ILE A 6 14.03 -2.74 -11.72
CA ILE A 6 14.04 -2.62 -10.28
C ILE A 6 15.34 -3.25 -9.79
N VAL A 7 16.28 -2.40 -9.35
CA VAL A 7 17.62 -2.83 -8.94
C VAL A 7 17.59 -3.48 -7.57
N ASN A 8 16.93 -2.82 -6.62
CA ASN A 8 16.75 -3.35 -5.27
C ASN A 8 15.51 -2.73 -4.63
N CYS A 9 14.99 -3.40 -3.61
CA CYS A 9 13.87 -2.90 -2.82
C CYS A 9 13.89 -3.47 -1.41
N CYS A 10 13.38 -2.68 -0.44
CA CYS A 10 13.28 -3.09 0.97
C CYS A 10 12.18 -2.31 1.69
N ARG A 11 11.79 -2.74 2.88
CA ARG A 11 10.81 -2.08 3.75
C ARG A 11 11.20 -2.14 5.22
N THR A 12 10.62 -1.29 6.03
CA THR A 12 10.65 -1.50 7.48
C THR A 12 9.71 -2.65 7.86
N ALA A 13 9.88 -3.22 9.02
CA ALA A 13 8.76 -3.89 9.67
C ALA A 13 7.61 -2.88 9.89
N ILE A 14 6.36 -3.37 9.91
CA ILE A 14 5.16 -2.55 10.05
C ILE A 14 4.78 -2.43 11.52
N GLY A 15 4.70 -1.19 12.00
CA GLY A 15 4.28 -0.85 13.35
C GLY A 15 2.75 -0.81 13.49
N SER A 16 2.24 -1.19 14.64
CA SER A 16 0.83 -1.01 15.02
C SER A 16 0.54 0.44 15.39
N PHE A 17 -0.71 0.85 15.29
CA PHE A 17 -1.16 2.15 15.78
C PHE A 17 -0.83 2.34 17.26
N GLY A 18 -0.09 3.40 17.57
CA GLY A 18 0.42 3.64 18.92
C GLY A 18 1.50 2.66 19.40
N GLY A 19 2.02 1.80 18.49
CA GLY A 19 3.01 0.77 18.77
C GLY A 19 4.46 1.26 18.76
N SER A 20 5.36 0.37 18.35
CA SER A 20 6.81 0.58 18.45
C SER A 20 7.33 1.75 17.62
N LEU A 21 6.73 2.04 16.47
CA LEU A 21 7.16 3.10 15.56
C LEU A 21 6.52 4.47 15.81
N LYS A 22 5.56 4.60 16.73
CA LYS A 22 4.77 5.83 16.95
C LYS A 22 5.59 7.12 17.14
N ASN A 23 6.79 7.01 17.68
CA ASN A 23 7.68 8.14 17.94
C ASN A 23 8.78 8.31 16.90
N THR A 24 8.80 7.49 15.83
CA THR A 24 9.77 7.59 14.75
C THR A 24 9.16 8.39 13.60
N PRO A 25 9.64 9.62 13.32
CA PRO A 25 9.08 10.46 12.26
C PRO A 25 9.03 9.72 10.90
N ALA A 26 7.99 9.98 10.11
CA ALA A 26 7.85 9.37 8.78
C ALA A 26 9.08 9.61 7.89
N ALA A 27 9.69 10.80 7.95
CA ALA A 27 10.91 11.11 7.20
C ALA A 27 12.12 10.29 7.66
N ASP A 28 12.17 9.88 8.94
CA ASP A 28 13.26 9.04 9.47
C ASP A 28 13.07 7.58 8.98
N LEU A 29 11.85 7.06 9.03
CA LEU A 29 11.52 5.75 8.46
C LEU A 29 11.89 5.67 6.98
N GLY A 30 11.51 6.69 6.19
CA GLY A 30 11.86 6.80 4.79
C GLY A 30 13.38 6.88 4.57
N GLY A 31 14.10 7.68 5.37
CA GLY A 31 15.56 7.81 5.30
C GLY A 31 16.29 6.49 5.56
N ILE A 32 15.81 5.70 6.51
CA ILE A 32 16.35 4.37 6.85
C ILE A 32 16.25 3.42 5.66
N VAL A 33 15.06 3.27 5.06
CA VAL A 33 14.86 2.34 3.94
C VAL A 33 15.58 2.82 2.68
N VAL A 34 15.66 4.12 2.41
CA VAL A 34 16.39 4.65 1.25
C VAL A 34 17.89 4.44 1.41
N LYS A 35 18.45 4.70 2.58
CA LYS A 35 19.87 4.42 2.86
C LYS A 35 20.19 2.93 2.67
N GLU A 36 19.33 2.07 3.19
CA GLU A 36 19.56 0.63 3.12
C GLU A 36 19.38 0.08 1.69
N VAL A 37 18.39 0.54 0.92
CA VAL A 37 18.21 0.05 -0.46
C VAL A 37 19.39 0.43 -1.36
N LEU A 38 19.98 1.62 -1.17
CA LEU A 38 21.23 2.01 -1.84
C LEU A 38 22.39 1.11 -1.44
N ASN A 39 22.53 0.84 -0.13
CA ASN A 39 23.56 -0.04 0.40
C ASN A 39 23.45 -1.46 -0.19
N ARG A 40 22.26 -2.06 -0.19
CA ARG A 40 22.00 -3.40 -0.77
C ARG A 40 22.27 -3.44 -2.27
N ALA A 41 22.04 -2.37 -2.98
CA ALA A 41 22.32 -2.23 -4.40
C ALA A 41 23.82 -1.98 -4.70
N GLY A 42 24.64 -1.75 -3.67
CA GLY A 42 26.05 -1.34 -3.85
C GLY A 42 26.20 0.04 -4.50
N MET A 43 25.19 0.89 -4.38
CA MET A 43 25.14 2.20 -5.03
C MET A 43 25.56 3.31 -4.08
N LYS A 44 26.21 4.32 -4.64
CA LYS A 44 26.51 5.57 -3.93
C LYS A 44 25.33 6.55 -4.05
N PRO A 45 25.05 7.36 -3.03
CA PRO A 45 23.97 8.35 -3.08
C PRO A 45 24.09 9.36 -4.24
N GLU A 46 25.33 9.66 -4.70
CA GLU A 46 25.60 10.56 -5.82
C GLU A 46 25.18 10.02 -7.19
N GLN A 47 24.82 8.74 -7.29
CA GLN A 47 24.35 8.11 -8.53
C GLN A 47 22.84 8.27 -8.73
N VAL A 48 22.12 8.81 -7.74
CA VAL A 48 20.68 9.04 -7.80
C VAL A 48 20.40 10.37 -8.50
N ASP A 49 19.53 10.35 -9.50
CA ASP A 49 19.13 11.55 -10.24
C ASP A 49 17.92 12.23 -9.62
N GLU A 50 16.98 11.45 -9.04
CA GLU A 50 15.76 11.98 -8.43
C GLU A 50 15.23 11.05 -7.34
N LEU A 51 14.49 11.62 -6.37
CA LEU A 51 13.75 10.83 -5.36
C LEU A 51 12.28 11.24 -5.31
N MET A 52 11.38 10.25 -5.46
CA MET A 52 9.93 10.42 -5.39
C MET A 52 9.38 9.52 -4.29
N PHE A 53 8.69 10.10 -3.29
CA PHE A 53 8.27 9.33 -2.12
C PHE A 53 6.85 9.65 -1.69
N GLY A 54 6.03 8.60 -1.52
CA GLY A 54 4.65 8.72 -1.05
C GLY A 54 4.58 9.08 0.43
N CYS A 55 3.75 10.06 0.77
CA CYS A 55 3.34 10.35 2.14
C CYS A 55 2.08 11.22 2.09
N ILE A 56 1.03 10.87 2.81
CA ILE A 56 -0.24 11.60 2.75
C ILE A 56 -0.58 12.38 4.02
N LEU A 57 -0.18 11.89 5.18
CA LEU A 57 -0.43 12.56 6.46
C LEU A 57 0.72 13.51 6.78
N THR A 58 0.83 14.58 5.99
CA THR A 58 1.98 15.49 6.03
C THR A 58 1.83 16.66 6.99
N ALA A 59 0.67 16.80 7.64
CA ALA A 59 0.41 17.88 8.59
C ALA A 59 1.45 17.86 9.74
N GLY A 60 2.13 18.98 9.95
CA GLY A 60 3.13 19.11 11.02
C GLY A 60 4.48 18.45 10.77
N LEU A 61 4.68 17.74 9.65
CA LEU A 61 5.95 17.07 9.33
C LEU A 61 7.02 18.00 8.72
N GLY A 62 6.69 19.26 8.49
CA GLY A 62 7.55 20.20 7.79
C GLY A 62 7.40 20.15 6.27
N GLN A 63 8.29 20.82 5.57
CA GLN A 63 8.23 20.90 4.11
C GLN A 63 8.67 19.59 3.47
N ASN A 64 7.95 19.14 2.44
CA ASN A 64 8.37 18.11 1.48
C ASN A 64 9.05 16.91 2.15
N VAL A 65 8.24 15.99 2.67
CA VAL A 65 8.72 14.78 3.38
C VAL A 65 9.73 13.99 2.54
N ALA A 66 9.51 13.85 1.23
CA ALA A 66 10.45 13.17 0.34
C ALA A 66 11.84 13.85 0.31
N ARG A 67 11.87 15.20 0.35
CA ARG A 67 13.15 15.92 0.42
C ARG A 67 13.86 15.66 1.75
N GLN A 68 13.12 15.60 2.86
CA GLN A 68 13.70 15.23 4.14
C GLN A 68 14.26 13.79 4.12
N VAL A 69 13.52 12.84 3.51
CA VAL A 69 13.96 11.44 3.29
C VAL A 69 15.29 11.42 2.51
N SER A 70 15.35 12.12 1.37
CA SER A 70 16.53 12.20 0.51
C SER A 70 17.77 12.65 1.28
N ILE A 71 17.66 13.74 2.05
CA ILE A 71 18.77 14.31 2.81
C ILE A 71 19.18 13.37 3.96
N LYS A 72 18.23 12.78 4.67
CA LYS A 72 18.50 11.81 5.76
C LYS A 72 19.17 10.53 5.25
N ALA A 73 18.91 10.15 4.01
CA ALA A 73 19.58 9.02 3.35
C ALA A 73 20.99 9.35 2.83
N GLY A 74 21.40 10.63 2.88
CA GLY A 74 22.71 11.08 2.40
C GLY A 74 22.78 11.39 0.90
N ILE A 75 21.63 11.48 0.23
CA ILE A 75 21.56 11.89 -1.19
C ILE A 75 21.95 13.38 -1.30
N PRO A 76 22.79 13.77 -2.28
CA PRO A 76 23.30 15.13 -2.41
C PRO A 76 22.19 16.20 -2.54
N TYR A 77 22.47 17.41 -2.08
CA TYR A 77 21.53 18.54 -2.18
C TYR A 77 21.18 18.95 -3.61
N SER A 78 22.01 18.60 -4.58
CA SER A 78 21.75 18.82 -6.00
C SER A 78 20.65 17.93 -6.58
N VAL A 79 20.36 16.79 -5.95
CA VAL A 79 19.34 15.84 -6.41
C VAL A 79 17.96 16.32 -5.97
N PRO A 80 17.02 16.56 -6.90
CA PRO A 80 15.66 16.97 -6.55
C PRO A 80 14.87 15.82 -5.90
N ALA A 81 13.87 16.21 -5.10
CA ALA A 81 12.95 15.25 -4.50
C ALA A 81 11.58 15.87 -4.29
N TYR A 82 10.50 15.10 -4.43
CA TYR A 82 9.15 15.55 -4.15
C TYR A 82 8.25 14.47 -3.56
N THR A 83 7.30 14.93 -2.73
CA THR A 83 6.32 14.05 -2.08
C THR A 83 5.14 13.79 -3.01
N VAL A 84 4.77 12.52 -3.15
CA VAL A 84 3.62 12.07 -3.94
C VAL A 84 2.42 11.88 -3.02
N GLY A 85 1.30 12.56 -3.34
CA GLY A 85 0.03 12.47 -2.64
C GLY A 85 -1.05 11.84 -3.52
N MET A 86 -1.33 10.54 -3.34
CA MET A 86 -2.41 9.80 -4.01
C MET A 86 -3.04 8.81 -3.04
N VAL A 87 -3.31 9.23 -1.81
CA VAL A 87 -3.83 8.40 -0.71
C VAL A 87 -3.09 7.04 -0.66
N CYS A 88 -3.78 5.91 -0.61
CA CYS A 88 -3.18 4.56 -0.53
C CYS A 88 -2.22 4.24 -1.70
N GLY A 89 -2.45 4.85 -2.87
CA GLY A 89 -1.65 4.65 -4.08
C GLY A 89 -0.30 5.37 -4.11
N SER A 90 -0.01 6.27 -3.16
CA SER A 90 1.14 7.18 -3.21
C SER A 90 2.47 6.47 -3.43
N GLY A 91 2.74 5.40 -2.69
CA GLY A 91 3.98 4.63 -2.82
C GLY A 91 4.14 3.95 -4.19
N MET A 92 3.07 3.37 -4.75
CA MET A 92 3.11 2.80 -6.10
C MET A 92 3.15 3.88 -7.18
N LYS A 93 2.45 4.99 -6.95
CA LYS A 93 2.47 6.15 -7.86
C LYS A 93 3.88 6.72 -8.01
N SER A 94 4.67 6.77 -6.93
CA SER A 94 6.07 7.20 -7.00
C SER A 94 6.89 6.31 -7.96
N VAL A 95 6.65 5.00 -7.96
CA VAL A 95 7.28 4.04 -8.90
C VAL A 95 6.85 4.32 -10.35
N ILE A 96 5.56 4.59 -10.58
CA ILE A 96 5.05 4.93 -11.91
C ILE A 96 5.64 6.26 -12.42
N GLU A 97 5.76 7.26 -11.56
CA GLU A 97 6.36 8.55 -11.94
C GLU A 97 7.87 8.42 -12.18
N GLY A 98 8.59 7.63 -11.36
CA GLY A 98 9.99 7.31 -11.62
C GLY A 98 10.20 6.60 -12.96
N ALA A 99 9.31 5.66 -13.29
CA ALA A 99 9.32 5.01 -14.61
C ALA A 99 9.10 6.02 -15.74
N ARG A 100 8.20 6.97 -15.57
CA ARG A 100 7.95 8.05 -16.55
C ARG A 100 9.14 8.98 -16.71
N SER A 101 9.79 9.39 -15.62
CA SER A 101 10.99 10.22 -15.63
C SER A 101 12.11 9.56 -16.43
N ILE A 102 12.37 8.26 -16.20
CA ILE A 102 13.38 7.51 -16.96
C ILE A 102 13.00 7.40 -18.45
N LEU A 103 11.74 7.11 -18.76
CA LEU A 103 11.29 7.01 -20.15
C LEU A 103 11.31 8.34 -20.90
N ALA A 104 11.08 9.45 -20.20
CA ALA A 104 11.20 10.81 -20.74
C ALA A 104 12.66 11.22 -20.98
N GLY A 105 13.61 10.56 -20.33
CA GLY A 105 15.03 10.87 -20.41
C GLY A 105 15.48 11.95 -19.42
N ASP A 106 14.66 12.26 -18.43
CA ASP A 106 14.98 13.24 -17.39
C ASP A 106 15.90 12.63 -16.31
N SER A 107 15.81 11.31 -16.10
CA SER A 107 16.58 10.56 -15.10
C SER A 107 17.00 9.20 -15.65
N ASP A 108 18.10 8.65 -15.14
CA ASP A 108 18.52 7.27 -15.35
C ASP A 108 18.31 6.39 -14.11
N ILE A 109 18.41 6.97 -12.93
CA ILE A 109 18.26 6.30 -11.64
C ILE A 109 17.33 7.11 -10.73
N VAL A 110 16.19 6.51 -10.37
CA VAL A 110 15.19 7.14 -9.49
C VAL A 110 14.98 6.27 -8.25
N VAL A 111 15.04 6.88 -7.07
CA VAL A 111 14.61 6.24 -5.84
C VAL A 111 13.14 6.55 -5.61
N CYS A 112 12.33 5.50 -5.57
CA CYS A 112 10.89 5.55 -5.35
C CYS A 112 10.52 4.88 -4.03
N GLY A 113 9.32 5.14 -3.55
CA GLY A 113 8.84 4.48 -2.33
C GLY A 113 7.74 5.24 -1.64
N GLY A 114 7.61 5.00 -0.36
CA GLY A 114 6.66 5.71 0.49
C GLY A 114 6.91 5.47 1.96
N THR A 115 6.43 6.39 2.77
CA THR A 115 6.50 6.35 4.22
C THR A 115 5.22 6.90 4.81
N GLU A 116 4.81 6.37 5.95
CA GLU A 116 3.70 6.89 6.73
C GLU A 116 3.92 6.60 8.20
N ASN A 117 3.65 7.57 9.05
CA ASN A 117 3.45 7.34 10.47
C ASN A 117 2.06 7.84 10.85
N MET A 118 1.08 6.92 10.78
CA MET A 118 -0.31 7.23 11.10
C MET A 118 -0.51 7.49 12.59
N SER A 119 0.32 6.87 13.43
CA SER A 119 0.30 7.08 14.89
C SER A 119 0.66 8.50 15.30
N ALA A 120 1.44 9.21 14.49
CA ALA A 120 1.90 10.58 14.76
C ALA A 120 1.08 11.66 14.06
N ALA A 121 0.02 11.29 13.33
CA ALA A 121 -0.84 12.26 12.65
C ALA A 121 -1.48 13.23 13.67
N PRO A 122 -1.34 14.54 13.51
CA PRO A 122 -1.81 15.50 14.50
C PRO A 122 -3.32 15.77 14.35
N TYR A 123 -3.89 16.38 15.39
CA TYR A 123 -5.18 17.04 15.28
C TYR A 123 -4.99 18.48 14.79
N ALA A 124 -5.82 18.94 13.85
CA ALA A 124 -5.87 20.32 13.40
C ALA A 124 -7.01 21.08 14.07
N LEU A 125 -6.72 22.33 14.45
CA LEU A 125 -7.72 23.27 14.95
C LEU A 125 -7.82 24.46 13.98
N PRO A 126 -8.61 24.40 12.91
CA PRO A 126 -8.65 25.41 11.85
C PRO A 126 -8.99 26.81 12.40
N ALA A 127 -9.93 26.89 13.35
CA ALA A 127 -10.35 28.16 13.98
C ALA A 127 -9.23 28.87 14.77
N ALA A 128 -8.18 28.14 15.19
CA ALA A 128 -7.07 28.73 15.96
C ALA A 128 -6.30 29.79 15.14
N ARG A 129 -6.25 29.68 13.81
CA ARG A 129 -5.62 30.68 12.93
C ARG A 129 -6.16 32.10 13.16
N TRP A 130 -7.42 32.20 13.51
CA TRP A 130 -8.13 33.47 13.73
C TRP A 130 -8.53 33.66 15.20
N GLY A 131 -7.87 32.96 16.12
CA GLY A 131 -8.00 33.13 17.57
C GLY A 131 -9.11 32.35 18.25
N ALA A 132 -9.88 31.52 17.50
CA ALA A 132 -10.98 30.70 18.05
C ALA A 132 -11.87 31.48 19.04
N ARG A 133 -12.30 32.68 18.66
CA ARG A 133 -12.68 33.82 19.53
C ARG A 133 -13.83 33.55 20.52
N MET A 134 -14.89 32.83 20.12
CA MET A 134 -16.07 32.58 20.97
C MET A 134 -16.75 31.28 20.58
N GLY A 135 -17.24 30.53 21.57
CA GLY A 135 -17.96 29.26 21.38
C GLY A 135 -17.04 28.06 21.22
N ASN A 136 -17.64 26.89 21.08
CA ASN A 136 -16.94 25.63 20.89
C ASN A 136 -16.34 25.52 19.49
N ASN A 137 -15.12 24.97 19.37
CA ASN A 137 -14.44 24.73 18.11
C ASN A 137 -14.15 23.23 17.94
N LYS A 138 -14.25 22.74 16.70
CA LYS A 138 -13.93 21.34 16.39
C LYS A 138 -12.43 21.18 16.20
N MET A 139 -11.86 20.16 16.84
CA MET A 139 -10.58 19.57 16.46
C MET A 139 -10.83 18.52 15.38
N VAL A 140 -10.02 18.55 14.34
CA VAL A 140 -10.09 17.61 13.21
C VAL A 140 -8.95 16.62 13.36
N ASP A 141 -9.29 15.33 13.47
CA ASP A 141 -8.32 14.25 13.37
C ASP A 141 -7.85 14.15 11.92
N THR A 142 -6.62 14.56 11.63
CA THR A 142 -6.09 14.59 10.27
C THR A 142 -5.86 13.19 9.71
N MET A 143 -5.62 12.18 10.54
CA MET A 143 -5.52 10.80 10.10
C MET A 143 -6.85 10.31 9.50
N VAL A 144 -7.95 10.56 10.19
CA VAL A 144 -9.28 10.17 9.72
C VAL A 144 -9.71 11.04 8.55
N ASN A 145 -9.65 12.38 8.71
CA ASN A 145 -10.16 13.33 7.73
C ASN A 145 -9.44 13.25 6.37
N ASP A 146 -8.11 13.13 6.40
CA ASP A 146 -7.29 13.23 5.18
C ASP A 146 -6.95 11.83 4.60
N GLY A 147 -7.00 10.78 5.42
CA GLY A 147 -6.62 9.43 5.01
C GLY A 147 -7.75 8.42 4.91
N LEU A 148 -8.81 8.55 5.72
CA LEU A 148 -9.81 7.49 5.92
C LEU A 148 -11.25 7.93 5.69
N TRP A 149 -11.48 9.17 5.25
CA TRP A 149 -12.80 9.74 5.04
C TRP A 149 -13.12 9.97 3.56
N ASP A 150 -14.27 9.50 3.11
CA ASP A 150 -14.82 9.85 1.81
C ASP A 150 -15.49 11.23 1.89
N VAL A 151 -14.81 12.23 1.36
CA VAL A 151 -15.29 13.63 1.38
C VAL A 151 -16.48 13.87 0.47
N TYR A 152 -16.69 13.03 -0.55
CA TYR A 152 -17.77 13.17 -1.52
C TYR A 152 -19.10 12.71 -0.93
N ASN A 153 -19.09 11.63 -0.18
CA ASN A 153 -20.27 11.00 0.40
C ASN A 153 -20.35 11.17 1.93
N ASN A 154 -19.35 11.83 2.53
CA ASN A 154 -19.30 12.20 3.94
C ASN A 154 -19.41 11.00 4.90
N TYR A 155 -18.62 9.96 4.67
CA TYR A 155 -18.53 8.79 5.55
C TYR A 155 -17.12 8.16 5.53
N HIS A 156 -16.86 7.25 6.48
CA HIS A 156 -15.60 6.53 6.58
C HIS A 156 -15.40 5.54 5.42
N MET A 157 -14.14 5.27 5.02
CA MET A 157 -13.79 4.28 3.98
C MET A 157 -14.42 2.90 4.23
N GLY A 158 -14.66 2.51 5.48
CA GLY A 158 -15.35 1.26 5.81
C GLY A 158 -16.77 1.17 5.27
N THR A 159 -17.48 2.30 5.15
CA THR A 159 -18.81 2.35 4.51
C THR A 159 -18.73 2.05 3.01
N THR A 160 -17.65 2.43 2.34
CA THR A 160 -17.44 2.03 0.92
C THR A 160 -17.29 0.52 0.77
N ALA A 161 -16.72 -0.16 1.76
CA ALA A 161 -16.63 -1.62 1.79
C ALA A 161 -18.01 -2.27 2.05
N GLU A 162 -18.88 -1.66 2.87
CA GLU A 162 -20.28 -2.13 3.01
C GLU A 162 -21.05 -1.97 1.69
N ASN A 163 -20.82 -0.90 0.92
CA ASN A 163 -21.40 -0.74 -0.41
C ASN A 163 -20.98 -1.87 -1.37
N ILE A 164 -19.70 -2.26 -1.32
CA ILE A 164 -19.19 -3.39 -2.13
C ILE A 164 -19.85 -4.69 -1.71
N ASN A 165 -20.04 -4.91 -0.41
CA ASN A 165 -20.75 -6.08 0.10
C ASN A 165 -22.14 -6.23 -0.52
N ASP A 166 -22.86 -5.13 -0.62
CA ASP A 166 -24.22 -5.11 -1.16
C ASP A 166 -24.28 -5.38 -2.69
N ILE A 167 -23.28 -4.90 -3.43
CA ILE A 167 -23.22 -5.07 -4.90
C ILE A 167 -22.72 -6.46 -5.28
N TRP A 168 -21.65 -6.94 -4.61
CA TRP A 168 -21.03 -8.23 -4.94
C TRP A 168 -21.56 -9.40 -4.11
N GLY A 169 -22.56 -9.17 -3.27
CA GLY A 169 -23.18 -10.21 -2.45
C GLY A 169 -22.20 -10.87 -1.48
N ILE A 170 -21.28 -10.10 -0.91
CA ILE A 170 -20.24 -10.63 -0.02
C ILE A 170 -20.76 -10.70 1.40
N THR A 171 -20.83 -11.90 1.96
CA THR A 171 -21.34 -12.14 3.29
C THR A 171 -20.32 -11.84 4.38
N ARG A 172 -20.79 -11.65 5.60
CA ARG A 172 -19.92 -11.53 6.77
C ARG A 172 -19.02 -12.75 6.97
N LYS A 173 -19.54 -13.94 6.72
CA LYS A 173 -18.81 -15.20 6.86
C LYS A 173 -17.61 -15.26 5.89
N GLU A 174 -17.82 -14.93 4.61
CA GLU A 174 -16.74 -14.89 3.62
C GLU A 174 -15.62 -13.91 4.00
N GLN A 175 -16.00 -12.75 4.54
CA GLN A 175 -15.02 -11.75 4.99
C GLN A 175 -14.20 -12.24 6.19
N ASP A 176 -14.84 -12.90 7.16
CA ASP A 176 -14.15 -13.44 8.34
C ASP A 176 -13.24 -14.63 7.95
N GLU A 177 -13.66 -15.49 7.02
CA GLU A 177 -12.84 -16.57 6.46
C GLU A 177 -11.62 -16.01 5.73
N PHE A 178 -11.81 -14.98 4.89
CA PHE A 178 -10.73 -14.29 4.19
C PHE A 178 -9.73 -13.67 5.19
N ALA A 179 -10.22 -12.97 6.21
CA ALA A 179 -9.38 -12.34 7.22
C ALA A 179 -8.57 -13.36 8.04
N ALA A 180 -9.20 -14.45 8.45
CA ALA A 180 -8.52 -15.54 9.14
C ALA A 180 -7.44 -16.18 8.25
N ALA A 181 -7.71 -16.38 6.96
CA ALA A 181 -6.74 -16.89 6.01
C ALA A 181 -5.52 -15.95 5.85
N SER A 182 -5.74 -14.62 5.77
CA SER A 182 -4.67 -13.62 5.73
C SER A 182 -3.79 -13.70 6.98
N GLN A 183 -4.38 -13.75 8.18
CA GLN A 183 -3.64 -13.88 9.44
C GLN A 183 -2.81 -15.17 9.50
N ASN A 184 -3.40 -16.30 9.14
CA ASN A 184 -2.74 -17.61 9.18
C ASN A 184 -1.58 -17.71 8.18
N LYS A 185 -1.74 -17.13 6.97
CA LYS A 185 -0.65 -17.01 5.99
C LYS A 185 0.50 -16.19 6.55
N THR A 186 0.22 -15.06 7.21
CA THR A 186 1.27 -14.21 7.80
C THR A 186 1.97 -14.89 8.97
N GLU A 187 1.24 -15.58 9.84
CA GLU A 187 1.81 -16.34 10.95
C GLU A 187 2.79 -17.41 10.43
N ALA A 188 2.38 -18.18 9.42
CA ALA A 188 3.23 -19.17 8.77
C ALA A 188 4.44 -18.54 8.08
N ALA A 189 4.25 -17.42 7.37
CA ALA A 189 5.32 -16.69 6.69
C ALA A 189 6.37 -16.14 7.68
N GLN A 190 5.92 -15.54 8.79
CA GLN A 190 6.80 -15.07 9.86
C GLN A 190 7.59 -16.22 10.52
N ALA A 191 6.93 -17.36 10.77
CA ALA A 191 7.58 -18.54 11.32
C ALA A 191 8.64 -19.14 10.39
N ALA A 192 8.42 -19.03 9.07
CA ALA A 192 9.33 -19.51 8.04
C ALA A 192 10.38 -18.46 7.59
N GLY A 193 10.44 -17.27 8.22
CA GLY A 193 11.41 -16.22 7.86
C GLY A 193 11.20 -15.63 6.46
N ARG A 194 9.98 -15.70 5.91
CA ARG A 194 9.71 -15.24 4.52
C ARG A 194 9.96 -13.75 4.31
N PHE A 195 9.89 -12.95 5.38
CA PHE A 195 10.07 -11.48 5.33
C PHE A 195 11.50 -11.02 5.70
N ASP A 196 12.39 -11.91 6.10
CA ASP A 196 13.70 -11.53 6.67
C ASP A 196 14.58 -10.76 5.68
N ASP A 197 14.53 -11.11 4.39
CA ASP A 197 15.33 -10.45 3.34
C ASP A 197 14.79 -9.08 2.93
N GLU A 198 13.49 -8.81 3.15
CA GLU A 198 12.87 -7.54 2.75
C GLU A 198 12.87 -6.49 3.87
N ILE A 199 12.94 -6.92 5.14
CA ILE A 199 12.84 -6.04 6.29
C ILE A 199 14.18 -5.38 6.61
N VAL A 200 14.12 -4.08 6.89
CA VAL A 200 15.22 -3.26 7.42
C VAL A 200 14.95 -2.98 8.88
N PRO A 201 15.87 -3.30 9.80
CA PRO A 201 15.73 -2.96 11.21
C PRO A 201 15.65 -1.44 11.43
N VAL A 202 14.72 -1.00 12.26
CA VAL A 202 14.57 0.39 12.69
C VAL A 202 15.01 0.52 14.15
N PRO A 203 15.98 1.39 14.48
CA PRO A 203 16.35 1.63 15.85
C PRO A 203 15.24 2.40 16.56
N VAL A 204 14.63 1.79 17.58
CA VAL A 204 13.56 2.41 18.39
C VAL A 204 14.00 2.54 19.84
N LYS A 205 13.64 3.66 20.47
CA LYS A 205 13.96 3.91 21.88
C LYS A 205 12.89 3.24 22.77
N VAL A 206 13.33 2.28 23.58
CA VAL A 206 12.50 1.63 24.60
C VAL A 206 13.09 1.97 25.97
N LYS A 207 12.44 2.84 26.72
CA LYS A 207 12.94 3.41 27.98
C LYS A 207 14.29 4.09 27.79
N LYS A 208 15.40 3.47 28.26
CA LYS A 208 16.78 3.98 28.15
C LYS A 208 17.58 3.30 27.05
N ASP A 209 17.07 2.22 26.50
CA ASP A 209 17.78 1.37 25.53
C ASP A 209 17.33 1.68 24.10
N ILE A 210 18.20 1.39 23.12
CA ILE A 210 17.85 1.38 21.70
C ILE A 210 17.73 -0.10 21.30
N VAL A 211 16.57 -0.47 20.75
CA VAL A 211 16.25 -1.81 20.31
C VAL A 211 15.97 -1.79 18.83
N GLU A 212 16.40 -2.81 18.10
CA GLU A 212 16.06 -2.99 16.70
C GLU A 212 14.62 -3.51 16.54
N PHE A 213 13.76 -2.70 15.93
CA PHE A 213 12.44 -3.11 15.49
C PHE A 213 12.56 -3.72 14.09
N LYS A 214 12.39 -5.06 14.00
CA LYS A 214 12.62 -5.84 12.78
C LYS A 214 11.60 -6.94 12.53
N LYS A 215 10.47 -6.91 13.20
CA LYS A 215 9.37 -7.85 13.00
C LYS A 215 8.05 -7.10 12.95
N ASP A 216 7.22 -7.41 11.96
CA ASP A 216 5.85 -6.88 11.89
C ASP A 216 5.10 -7.22 13.17
N GLU A 217 4.59 -6.21 13.88
CA GLU A 217 3.98 -6.38 15.21
C GLU A 217 2.45 -6.44 15.18
N PHE A 218 1.83 -6.13 14.04
CA PHE A 218 0.37 -6.12 13.91
C PHE A 218 -0.25 -7.52 13.77
N PRO A 219 0.40 -8.54 13.15
CA PRO A 219 -0.17 -9.87 12.98
C PRO A 219 -0.58 -10.52 14.29
N LYS A 220 -1.71 -11.24 14.27
CA LYS A 220 -2.26 -11.97 15.42
C LYS A 220 -2.22 -13.46 15.15
N ALA A 221 -1.61 -14.21 16.06
CA ALA A 221 -1.52 -15.67 15.96
C ALA A 221 -2.85 -16.36 16.29
N GLY A 222 -3.09 -17.51 15.66
CA GLY A 222 -4.21 -18.39 15.98
C GLY A 222 -5.60 -17.83 15.67
N VAL A 223 -5.73 -16.89 14.73
CA VAL A 223 -7.03 -16.33 14.35
C VAL A 223 -7.86 -17.35 13.57
N THR A 224 -9.10 -17.54 13.97
CA THR A 224 -10.09 -18.35 13.24
C THR A 224 -11.30 -17.50 12.86
N ALA A 225 -12.02 -17.89 11.80
CA ALA A 225 -13.24 -17.21 11.37
C ALA A 225 -14.30 -17.20 12.48
N GLU A 226 -14.48 -18.32 13.20
CA GLU A 226 -15.43 -18.45 14.32
C GLU A 226 -15.04 -17.55 15.50
N GLY A 227 -13.73 -17.39 15.73
CA GLY A 227 -13.19 -16.54 16.81
C GLY A 227 -13.55 -15.07 16.60
N ILE A 228 -13.51 -14.58 15.35
CA ILE A 228 -13.82 -13.19 15.00
C ILE A 228 -15.27 -12.94 14.61
N ALA A 229 -16.09 -13.97 14.38
CA ALA A 229 -17.51 -13.86 13.99
C ALA A 229 -18.36 -13.09 15.01
N LYS A 230 -17.94 -13.04 16.28
CA LYS A 230 -18.65 -12.35 17.36
C LYS A 230 -18.45 -10.82 17.36
N LEU A 231 -17.53 -10.31 16.55
CA LEU A 231 -17.25 -8.88 16.50
C LEU A 231 -18.43 -8.13 15.87
N ARG A 232 -18.73 -6.97 16.42
CA ARG A 232 -19.77 -6.09 15.89
C ARG A 232 -19.27 -5.41 14.61
N GLY A 233 -20.20 -5.09 13.70
CA GLY A 233 -19.92 -4.21 12.56
C GLY A 233 -19.35 -2.88 13.03
N ALA A 234 -18.34 -2.38 12.35
CA ALA A 234 -17.59 -1.21 12.75
C ALA A 234 -18.04 0.07 12.02
N PHE A 235 -18.70 -0.06 10.87
CA PHE A 235 -19.04 1.07 10.02
C PHE A 235 -20.54 1.10 9.70
N PRO A 236 -21.14 2.30 9.58
CA PRO A 236 -22.52 2.42 9.17
C PRO A 236 -22.70 1.96 7.73
N VAL A 237 -23.81 1.32 7.44
CA VAL A 237 -24.27 1.08 6.06
C VAL A 237 -24.67 2.41 5.44
N SER A 238 -24.39 2.62 4.16
CA SER A 238 -24.81 3.82 3.44
C SER A 238 -26.36 3.90 3.42
N PRO A 239 -26.95 5.09 3.65
CA PRO A 239 -28.39 5.24 3.53
C PRO A 239 -28.92 5.02 2.10
N GLU A 240 -28.07 5.16 1.11
CA GLU A 240 -28.33 4.85 -0.29
C GLU A 240 -27.38 3.75 -0.75
N SER A 241 -27.90 2.52 -0.85
CA SER A 241 -27.12 1.42 -1.44
C SER A 241 -26.80 1.79 -2.90
N PRO A 242 -25.51 1.77 -3.32
CA PRO A 242 -25.17 2.15 -4.68
C PRO A 242 -25.83 1.17 -5.66
N ASN A 243 -26.41 1.73 -6.72
CA ASN A 243 -27.01 0.92 -7.79
C ASN A 243 -25.88 0.20 -8.56
N PRO A 244 -25.89 -1.13 -8.70
CA PRO A 244 -24.88 -1.88 -9.49
C PRO A 244 -24.75 -1.37 -10.93
N GLN A 245 -25.82 -0.81 -11.49
CA GLN A 245 -25.82 -0.25 -12.85
C GLN A 245 -25.08 1.09 -12.98
N VAL A 246 -24.63 1.69 -11.88
CA VAL A 246 -23.90 2.97 -11.85
C VAL A 246 -22.39 2.78 -11.89
N VAL A 247 -21.87 1.55 -11.96
CA VAL A 247 -20.44 1.29 -12.15
C VAL A 247 -20.05 1.55 -13.60
N HIS A 248 -19.94 2.81 -13.99
CA HIS A 248 -19.72 3.24 -15.38
C HIS A 248 -18.31 2.99 -15.93
N THR A 249 -17.36 2.46 -15.12
CA THR A 249 -15.96 2.32 -15.53
C THR A 249 -15.57 0.93 -15.98
N PHE A 250 -16.35 -0.08 -15.63
CA PHE A 250 -16.23 -1.45 -16.09
C PHE A 250 -17.55 -2.23 -15.89
N GLU A 251 -17.75 -3.29 -16.67
CA GLU A 251 -18.87 -4.20 -16.49
C GLU A 251 -18.64 -5.06 -15.25
N VAL A 252 -19.63 -5.10 -14.35
CA VAL A 252 -19.60 -5.94 -13.15
C VAL A 252 -20.00 -7.35 -13.52
N THR A 253 -19.08 -8.29 -13.42
CA THR A 253 -19.29 -9.71 -13.79
C THR A 253 -19.38 -10.63 -12.57
N GLY A 254 -18.80 -10.23 -11.45
CA GLY A 254 -18.71 -11.00 -10.20
C GLY A 254 -19.84 -10.72 -9.19
N ALA A 255 -20.88 -9.95 -9.56
CA ALA A 255 -21.98 -9.62 -8.65
C ALA A 255 -22.85 -10.85 -8.32
N GLN A 256 -23.23 -10.95 -7.04
CA GLN A 256 -24.13 -11.96 -6.51
C GLN A 256 -25.16 -11.30 -5.59
N GLU A 257 -26.27 -11.95 -5.32
CA GLU A 257 -27.25 -11.43 -4.36
C GLU A 257 -26.82 -11.82 -2.92
N ALA A 258 -26.78 -10.83 -2.01
CA ALA A 258 -26.43 -11.07 -0.63
C ALA A 258 -27.67 -11.37 0.21
N GLU A 259 -27.62 -12.45 0.99
CA GLU A 259 -28.68 -12.81 1.95
C GLU A 259 -28.82 -11.79 3.09
N ASP A 260 -27.72 -11.13 3.47
CA ASP A 260 -27.62 -10.19 4.57
C ASP A 260 -27.47 -8.73 4.13
N LYS A 261 -28.00 -8.38 2.94
CA LYS A 261 -27.96 -7.04 2.35
C LYS A 261 -28.48 -5.99 3.33
N GLY A 262 -27.80 -4.83 3.39
CA GLY A 262 -28.15 -3.73 4.26
C GLY A 262 -27.75 -3.92 5.73
N THR A 263 -26.98 -4.96 6.07
CA THR A 263 -26.43 -5.17 7.41
C THR A 263 -24.96 -4.76 7.48
N GLN A 264 -24.46 -4.51 8.71
CA GLN A 264 -23.04 -4.23 8.92
C GLN A 264 -22.22 -5.52 8.92
N ARG A 265 -21.31 -5.66 7.97
CA ARG A 265 -20.46 -6.85 7.78
C ARG A 265 -18.97 -6.59 7.99
N VAL A 266 -18.54 -5.34 7.80
CA VAL A 266 -17.16 -4.93 8.00
C VAL A 266 -16.88 -4.73 9.48
N THR A 267 -15.79 -5.34 9.97
CA THR A 267 -15.36 -5.28 11.37
C THR A 267 -13.89 -4.87 11.45
N ALA A 268 -13.43 -4.58 12.66
CA ALA A 268 -12.02 -4.32 12.92
C ALA A 268 -11.09 -5.53 12.60
N ALA A 269 -11.62 -6.75 12.50
CA ALA A 269 -10.83 -7.94 12.21
C ALA A 269 -10.77 -8.29 10.72
N ASN A 270 -11.75 -7.84 9.91
CA ASN A 270 -11.79 -8.07 8.47
C ASN A 270 -11.50 -6.80 7.64
N ALA A 271 -10.94 -5.79 8.31
CA ALA A 271 -10.37 -4.57 7.74
C ALA A 271 -8.86 -4.49 8.03
N SER A 272 -8.12 -3.79 7.20
CA SER A 272 -6.71 -3.48 7.47
C SER A 272 -6.55 -2.60 8.71
N GLY A 273 -5.39 -2.67 9.35
CA GLY A 273 -5.06 -1.82 10.48
C GLY A 273 -4.61 -0.42 10.08
N ILE A 274 -4.54 0.45 11.08
CA ILE A 274 -3.85 1.74 11.04
C ILE A 274 -2.41 1.48 11.47
N ASN A 275 -1.43 1.83 10.64
CA ASN A 275 -0.07 1.35 10.83
C ASN A 275 0.99 2.38 10.43
N ASP A 276 2.22 2.12 10.84
CA ASP A 276 3.41 2.94 10.60
C ASP A 276 4.43 2.11 9.82
N GLY A 277 5.10 2.70 8.82
CA GLY A 277 6.12 2.01 8.06
C GLY A 277 6.59 2.74 6.82
N ALA A 278 7.64 2.20 6.18
CA ALA A 278 8.21 2.73 4.96
C ALA A 278 8.70 1.62 4.04
N ALA A 279 8.77 1.90 2.74
CA ALA A 279 9.34 1.01 1.73
C ALA A 279 10.06 1.84 0.65
N ALA A 280 11.18 1.33 0.13
CA ALA A 280 11.96 1.98 -0.91
C ALA A 280 12.29 1.01 -2.05
N ILE A 281 12.36 1.55 -3.26
CA ILE A 281 12.60 0.84 -4.51
C ILE A 281 13.54 1.69 -5.37
N ILE A 282 14.57 1.10 -5.96
CA ILE A 282 15.42 1.76 -6.94
C ILE A 282 15.00 1.32 -8.34
N LEU A 283 14.60 2.29 -9.16
CA LEU A 283 14.41 2.13 -10.60
C LEU A 283 15.65 2.62 -11.36
N ALA A 284 16.02 1.89 -12.41
CA ALA A 284 17.12 2.27 -13.28
C ALA A 284 16.81 2.00 -14.75
N SER A 285 17.38 2.82 -15.64
CA SER A 285 17.44 2.58 -17.08
C SER A 285 18.37 1.39 -17.39
N ALA A 286 18.22 0.79 -18.57
CA ALA A 286 19.14 -0.25 -19.04
C ALA A 286 20.58 0.28 -19.13
N GLU A 287 20.72 1.51 -19.59
CA GLU A 287 21.98 2.22 -19.70
C GLU A 287 22.69 2.39 -18.33
N ALA A 288 21.92 2.74 -17.28
CA ALA A 288 22.46 2.84 -15.94
C ALA A 288 22.85 1.47 -15.36
N VAL A 289 22.04 0.43 -15.61
CA VAL A 289 22.36 -0.94 -15.19
C VAL A 289 23.69 -1.38 -15.77
N GLU A 290 23.91 -1.18 -17.06
CA GLU A 290 25.17 -1.51 -17.73
C GLU A 290 26.34 -0.65 -17.22
N LYS A 291 26.16 0.66 -17.19
CA LYS A 291 27.18 1.65 -16.80
C LYS A 291 27.73 1.40 -15.39
N TYR A 292 26.88 1.03 -14.46
CA TYR A 292 27.27 0.85 -13.07
C TYR A 292 27.39 -0.62 -12.65
N GLY A 293 27.17 -1.58 -13.58
CA GLY A 293 27.26 -3.01 -13.30
C GLY A 293 26.25 -3.49 -12.27
N LEU A 294 25.05 -2.91 -12.29
CA LEU A 294 23.99 -3.21 -11.31
C LEU A 294 23.40 -4.61 -11.58
N LYS A 295 22.86 -5.22 -10.53
CA LYS A 295 22.20 -6.53 -10.60
C LYS A 295 20.72 -6.39 -10.30
N PRO A 296 19.87 -6.23 -11.30
CA PRO A 296 18.43 -6.04 -11.09
C PRO A 296 17.77 -7.28 -10.51
N MET A 297 16.78 -7.05 -9.63
CA MET A 297 15.90 -8.09 -9.10
C MET A 297 14.77 -8.40 -10.08
N ALA A 298 14.21 -7.36 -10.74
CA ALA A 298 13.09 -7.50 -11.66
C ALA A 298 13.08 -6.38 -12.72
N LYS A 299 12.28 -6.59 -13.78
CA LYS A 299 11.88 -5.56 -14.74
C LYS A 299 10.48 -5.06 -14.39
N LEU A 300 10.24 -3.76 -14.53
CA LEU A 300 8.91 -3.17 -14.52
C LEU A 300 8.37 -3.18 -15.96
N ILE A 301 7.47 -4.13 -16.26
CA ILE A 301 7.00 -4.36 -17.64
C ILE A 301 5.65 -3.72 -17.95
N GLY A 302 4.86 -3.35 -16.93
CA GLY A 302 3.58 -2.69 -17.12
C GLY A 302 3.11 -1.95 -15.88
N TRP A 303 2.27 -0.95 -16.10
CA TRP A 303 1.55 -0.26 -15.03
C TRP A 303 0.24 0.30 -15.55
N GLY A 304 -0.74 0.43 -14.64
CA GLY A 304 -2.06 0.94 -14.95
C GLY A 304 -2.64 1.74 -13.79
N GLN A 305 -3.56 2.61 -14.14
CA GLN A 305 -4.38 3.37 -13.21
C GLN A 305 -5.82 3.33 -13.70
N GLY A 306 -6.78 3.39 -12.78
CA GLY A 306 -8.19 3.42 -13.14
C GLY A 306 -8.98 4.21 -12.11
N GLY A 307 -10.10 4.79 -12.55
CA GLY A 307 -11.07 5.45 -11.69
C GLY A 307 -12.37 4.65 -11.61
N VAL A 308 -13.03 4.71 -10.47
CA VAL A 308 -14.36 4.13 -10.20
C VAL A 308 -15.16 5.12 -9.37
N ASP A 309 -16.45 4.86 -9.16
CA ASP A 309 -17.26 5.66 -8.23
C ASP A 309 -16.60 5.64 -6.82
N PRO A 310 -16.40 6.79 -6.17
CA PRO A 310 -15.90 6.86 -4.80
C PRO A 310 -16.65 5.97 -3.81
N LYS A 311 -17.95 5.76 -3.99
CA LYS A 311 -18.80 4.89 -3.17
C LYS A 311 -18.33 3.44 -3.12
N ILE A 312 -17.56 3.01 -4.12
CA ILE A 312 -17.03 1.65 -4.26
C ILE A 312 -15.53 1.67 -4.56
N MET A 313 -14.80 2.60 -3.93
CA MET A 313 -13.37 2.83 -4.18
C MET A 313 -12.53 1.55 -4.16
N GLY A 314 -12.94 0.57 -3.35
CA GLY A 314 -12.22 -0.69 -3.18
C GLY A 314 -12.05 -1.52 -4.45
N VAL A 315 -12.91 -1.33 -5.48
CA VAL A 315 -12.77 -2.04 -6.76
C VAL A 315 -11.96 -1.28 -7.82
N GLY A 316 -11.34 -0.17 -7.46
CA GLY A 316 -10.36 0.52 -8.30
C GLY A 316 -9.22 -0.34 -8.85
N PRO A 317 -8.75 -1.39 -8.13
CA PRO A 317 -7.78 -2.36 -8.67
C PRO A 317 -8.23 -3.04 -9.98
N VAL A 318 -9.52 -3.20 -10.23
CA VAL A 318 -10.02 -3.89 -11.42
C VAL A 318 -9.60 -3.19 -12.71
N PRO A 319 -10.00 -1.93 -12.98
CA PRO A 319 -9.56 -1.24 -14.18
C PRO A 319 -8.04 -0.97 -14.19
N ALA A 320 -7.41 -0.76 -13.02
CA ALA A 320 -5.99 -0.53 -12.93
C ALA A 320 -5.16 -1.76 -13.33
N SER A 321 -5.53 -2.96 -12.84
CA SER A 321 -4.85 -4.21 -13.17
C SER A 321 -5.05 -4.60 -14.63
N ARG A 322 -6.27 -4.44 -15.16
CA ARG A 322 -6.55 -4.65 -16.59
C ARG A 322 -5.66 -3.76 -17.47
N ALA A 323 -5.52 -2.48 -17.12
CA ALA A 323 -4.65 -1.55 -17.84
C ALA A 323 -3.15 -1.90 -17.70
N ALA A 324 -2.71 -2.32 -16.51
CA ALA A 324 -1.32 -2.73 -16.28
C ALA A 324 -0.96 -3.98 -17.08
N MET A 325 -1.82 -5.01 -17.07
CA MET A 325 -1.63 -6.24 -17.83
C MET A 325 -1.66 -5.98 -19.34
N ALA A 326 -2.59 -5.17 -19.82
CA ALA A 326 -2.65 -4.79 -21.24
C ALA A 326 -1.37 -4.07 -21.69
N LYS A 327 -0.83 -3.16 -20.86
CA LYS A 327 0.45 -2.50 -21.15
C LYS A 327 1.63 -3.47 -21.17
N ALA A 328 1.63 -4.47 -20.29
CA ALA A 328 2.64 -5.53 -20.25
C ALA A 328 2.49 -6.58 -21.36
N GLY A 329 1.36 -6.60 -22.06
CA GLY A 329 1.02 -7.63 -23.06
C GLY A 329 0.77 -9.02 -22.46
N VAL A 330 0.19 -9.07 -21.25
CA VAL A 330 -0.10 -10.30 -20.51
C VAL A 330 -1.56 -10.36 -20.07
N THR A 331 -2.02 -11.55 -19.75
CA THR A 331 -3.31 -11.83 -19.14
C THR A 331 -3.13 -12.28 -17.68
N ILE A 332 -4.23 -12.48 -16.95
CA ILE A 332 -4.15 -12.97 -15.57
C ILE A 332 -3.56 -14.38 -15.48
N ASP A 333 -3.75 -15.20 -16.51
CA ASP A 333 -3.21 -16.56 -16.57
C ASP A 333 -1.68 -16.60 -16.66
N ASP A 334 -1.07 -15.52 -17.16
CA ASP A 334 0.39 -15.36 -17.25
C ASP A 334 1.02 -14.92 -15.93
N ILE A 335 0.21 -14.56 -14.91
CA ILE A 335 0.67 -14.06 -13.61
C ILE A 335 0.85 -15.23 -12.63
N ASP A 336 2.05 -15.33 -12.09
CA ASP A 336 2.44 -16.38 -11.15
C ASP A 336 2.12 -16.02 -9.70
N LEU A 337 2.28 -14.74 -9.33
CA LEU A 337 2.00 -14.22 -7.99
C LEU A 337 1.28 -12.87 -8.06
N VAL A 338 0.38 -12.66 -7.11
CA VAL A 338 -0.36 -11.40 -6.96
C VAL A 338 -0.20 -10.88 -5.52
N GLU A 339 0.18 -9.62 -5.39
CA GLU A 339 0.06 -8.85 -4.14
C GLU A 339 -1.05 -7.81 -4.34
N ALA A 340 -2.24 -8.10 -3.83
CA ALA A 340 -3.39 -7.21 -3.82
C ALA A 340 -3.60 -6.66 -2.41
N ASN A 341 -3.51 -5.34 -2.23
CA ASN A 341 -3.61 -4.75 -0.90
C ASN A 341 -5.01 -5.00 -0.29
N GLU A 342 -5.03 -5.55 0.91
CA GLU A 342 -6.25 -5.91 1.64
C GLU A 342 -6.70 -4.74 2.52
N ALA A 343 -7.20 -3.65 1.91
CA ALA A 343 -7.78 -2.56 2.69
C ALA A 343 -9.00 -3.05 3.51
N PHE A 344 -9.81 -3.91 2.89
CA PHE A 344 -10.96 -4.60 3.48
C PHE A 344 -11.09 -5.99 2.85
N ALA A 345 -11.55 -6.99 3.60
CA ALA A 345 -11.84 -8.31 3.05
C ALA A 345 -12.90 -8.25 1.93
N ALA A 346 -13.94 -7.44 2.12
CA ALA A 346 -14.99 -7.16 1.13
C ALA A 346 -14.42 -6.77 -0.24
N GLN A 347 -13.57 -5.75 -0.23
CA GLN A 347 -12.94 -5.23 -1.43
C GLN A 347 -12.00 -6.27 -2.09
N SER A 348 -11.24 -7.01 -1.28
CA SER A 348 -10.32 -8.03 -1.79
C SER A 348 -11.06 -9.17 -2.48
N ILE A 349 -12.18 -9.61 -1.91
CA ILE A 349 -13.04 -10.64 -2.50
C ILE A 349 -13.67 -10.15 -3.81
N ALA A 350 -14.21 -8.92 -3.85
CA ALA A 350 -14.77 -8.33 -5.05
C ALA A 350 -13.74 -8.24 -6.19
N VAL A 351 -12.56 -7.73 -5.89
CA VAL A 351 -11.46 -7.63 -6.87
C VAL A 351 -11.03 -9.00 -7.38
N ALA A 352 -10.93 -10.00 -6.50
CA ALA A 352 -10.57 -11.36 -6.88
C ALA A 352 -11.60 -11.99 -7.83
N ARG A 353 -12.91 -11.79 -7.56
CA ARG A 353 -13.99 -12.25 -8.44
C ARG A 353 -13.95 -11.59 -9.82
N GLU A 354 -13.78 -10.25 -9.87
CA GLU A 354 -13.78 -9.48 -11.12
C GLU A 354 -12.55 -9.72 -12.00
N LEU A 355 -11.40 -10.03 -11.40
CA LEU A 355 -10.16 -10.31 -12.12
C LEU A 355 -9.90 -11.81 -12.33
N GLY A 356 -10.73 -12.69 -11.77
CA GLY A 356 -10.55 -14.13 -11.88
C GLY A 356 -9.29 -14.64 -11.19
N PHE A 357 -8.96 -14.09 -10.01
CA PHE A 357 -7.74 -14.47 -9.29
C PHE A 357 -7.77 -15.92 -8.81
N ASP A 358 -6.70 -16.66 -9.07
CA ASP A 358 -6.41 -17.89 -8.35
C ASP A 358 -5.90 -17.53 -6.94
N MET A 359 -6.73 -17.74 -5.92
CA MET A 359 -6.45 -17.36 -4.54
C MET A 359 -5.24 -18.10 -3.93
N SER A 360 -4.76 -19.17 -4.56
CA SER A 360 -3.52 -19.85 -4.14
C SER A 360 -2.26 -19.04 -4.50
N LYS A 361 -2.38 -18.10 -5.45
CA LYS A 361 -1.32 -17.19 -5.91
C LYS A 361 -1.40 -15.79 -5.28
N VAL A 362 -2.49 -15.47 -4.56
CA VAL A 362 -2.75 -14.13 -4.01
C VAL A 362 -2.30 -14.04 -2.57
N ASN A 363 -1.52 -12.99 -2.28
CA ASN A 363 -1.05 -12.66 -0.92
C ASN A 363 -0.62 -13.94 -0.19
N VAL A 364 0.32 -14.66 -0.78
CA VAL A 364 0.71 -15.99 -0.32
C VAL A 364 1.33 -15.99 1.08
N ASN A 365 1.81 -14.82 1.52
CA ASN A 365 2.35 -14.57 2.85
C ASN A 365 1.40 -13.72 3.72
N GLY A 366 0.12 -13.62 3.35
CA GLY A 366 -0.84 -12.71 3.97
C GLY A 366 -0.74 -11.29 3.42
N GLY A 367 -1.69 -10.43 3.76
CA GLY A 367 -1.80 -9.06 3.25
C GLY A 367 -2.07 -8.02 4.34
N ALA A 368 -2.64 -6.88 3.99
CA ALA A 368 -2.77 -5.74 4.88
C ALA A 368 -3.72 -5.95 6.07
N ILE A 369 -4.65 -6.89 6.01
CA ILE A 369 -5.50 -7.26 7.16
C ILE A 369 -4.64 -7.82 8.28
N SER A 370 -3.61 -8.58 7.96
CA SER A 370 -2.69 -9.16 8.93
C SER A 370 -1.44 -8.32 9.15
N LEU A 371 -0.80 -7.82 8.09
CA LEU A 371 0.46 -7.06 8.16
C LEU A 371 0.24 -5.59 8.54
N GLY A 372 -0.88 -4.99 8.10
CA GLY A 372 -1.16 -3.57 8.29
C GLY A 372 -1.06 -2.73 7.02
N HIS A 373 -1.56 -1.47 7.12
CA HIS A 373 -1.71 -0.58 5.97
C HIS A 373 -1.18 0.84 6.27
N PRO A 374 0.14 1.05 6.33
CA PRO A 374 0.72 2.40 6.35
C PRO A 374 0.45 3.08 5.01
N VAL A 375 -0.57 3.95 4.95
CA VAL A 375 -1.27 4.36 3.72
C VAL A 375 -0.32 4.82 2.62
N GLY A 376 0.53 5.81 2.87
CA GLY A 376 1.46 6.35 1.86
C GLY A 376 2.59 5.41 1.45
N ALA A 377 2.89 4.38 2.27
CA ALA A 377 3.93 3.39 2.00
C ALA A 377 3.41 2.12 1.32
N SER A 378 2.13 1.79 1.48
CA SER A 378 1.58 0.48 1.14
C SER A 378 1.77 0.09 -0.32
N GLY A 379 1.62 1.05 -1.25
CA GLY A 379 1.83 0.78 -2.68
C GLY A 379 3.24 0.32 -3.02
N ALA A 380 4.25 0.84 -2.33
CA ALA A 380 5.63 0.37 -2.46
C ALA A 380 5.86 -0.93 -1.68
N ARG A 381 5.26 -1.06 -0.48
CA ARG A 381 5.37 -2.26 0.34
C ARG A 381 4.94 -3.53 -0.41
N ILE A 382 3.80 -3.50 -1.10
CA ILE A 382 3.31 -4.68 -1.82
C ILE A 382 4.23 -5.05 -3.00
N ILE A 383 4.86 -4.08 -3.66
CA ILE A 383 5.86 -4.35 -4.70
C ILE A 383 7.09 -5.03 -4.11
N VAL A 384 7.57 -4.55 -2.95
CA VAL A 384 8.71 -5.15 -2.23
C VAL A 384 8.43 -6.61 -1.89
N THR A 385 7.30 -6.87 -1.22
CA THR A 385 6.92 -8.23 -0.81
C THR A 385 6.75 -9.16 -2.02
N LEU A 386 6.11 -8.68 -3.09
CA LEU A 386 5.94 -9.44 -4.34
C LEU A 386 7.28 -9.88 -4.92
N ILE A 387 8.22 -8.95 -5.08
CA ILE A 387 9.53 -9.23 -5.70
C ILE A 387 10.33 -10.20 -4.83
N HIS A 388 10.39 -9.98 -3.52
CA HIS A 388 11.12 -10.87 -2.61
C HIS A 388 10.52 -12.28 -2.60
N GLU A 389 9.20 -12.42 -2.67
CA GLU A 389 8.56 -13.72 -2.77
C GLU A 389 8.83 -14.41 -4.11
N MET A 390 8.78 -13.66 -5.23
CA MET A 390 9.12 -14.19 -6.56
C MET A 390 10.55 -14.72 -6.62
N LEU A 391 11.51 -14.04 -5.96
CA LEU A 391 12.90 -14.49 -5.90
C LEU A 391 13.08 -15.81 -5.13
N LYS A 392 12.21 -16.09 -4.16
CA LYS A 392 12.21 -17.33 -3.38
C LYS A 392 11.49 -18.49 -4.07
N ARG A 393 10.86 -18.22 -5.23
CA ARG A 393 10.13 -19.22 -6.05
C ARG A 393 10.75 -19.29 -7.44
N PRO A 394 11.52 -20.34 -7.76
CA PRO A 394 12.15 -20.47 -9.08
C PRO A 394 11.16 -20.42 -10.24
N GLU A 395 9.96 -20.99 -10.05
CA GLU A 395 8.88 -21.05 -11.04
C GLU A 395 8.20 -19.70 -11.29
N ALA A 396 8.19 -18.80 -10.31
CA ALA A 396 7.52 -17.51 -10.45
C ALA A 396 8.34 -16.55 -11.32
N LYS A 397 7.77 -16.15 -12.45
CA LYS A 397 8.40 -15.24 -13.43
C LYS A 397 7.75 -13.87 -13.47
N LYS A 398 6.42 -13.80 -13.42
CA LYS A 398 5.65 -12.55 -13.51
C LYS A 398 4.77 -12.36 -12.28
N GLY A 399 4.75 -11.13 -11.80
CA GLY A 399 3.95 -10.74 -10.65
C GLY A 399 3.12 -9.48 -10.90
N LEU A 400 1.95 -9.42 -10.27
CA LEU A 400 1.04 -8.27 -10.28
C LEU A 400 0.94 -7.72 -8.87
N ALA A 401 1.22 -6.42 -8.69
CA ALA A 401 0.89 -5.70 -7.47
C ALA A 401 -0.21 -4.67 -7.75
N THR A 402 -1.25 -4.62 -6.92
CA THR A 402 -2.39 -3.72 -7.13
C THR A 402 -2.99 -3.27 -5.80
N LEU A 403 -3.56 -2.05 -5.78
CA LEU A 403 -4.28 -1.54 -4.61
C LEU A 403 -5.38 -0.55 -4.98
N CYS A 404 -6.41 -0.50 -4.12
CA CYS A 404 -7.44 0.52 -4.16
C CYS A 404 -6.96 1.84 -3.52
N ILE A 405 -7.63 2.91 -3.86
CA ILE A 405 -7.27 4.27 -3.45
C ILE A 405 -8.55 5.01 -3.06
N GLY A 406 -8.55 5.65 -1.90
CA GLY A 406 -9.63 6.53 -1.47
C GLY A 406 -9.95 7.59 -2.52
N GLY A 407 -11.24 7.90 -2.69
CA GLY A 407 -11.73 8.78 -3.74
C GLY A 407 -12.09 8.06 -5.05
N GLY A 408 -12.09 6.72 -5.07
CA GLY A 408 -12.56 5.93 -6.22
C GLY A 408 -11.49 5.72 -7.28
N MET A 409 -10.30 5.24 -6.89
CA MET A 409 -9.21 4.99 -7.84
C MET A 409 -8.52 3.64 -7.53
N GLY A 410 -7.69 3.22 -8.46
CA GLY A 410 -6.76 2.10 -8.28
C GLY A 410 -5.48 2.29 -9.07
N THR A 411 -4.44 1.60 -8.65
CA THR A 411 -3.18 1.51 -9.39
C THR A 411 -2.62 0.10 -9.33
N ALA A 412 -1.90 -0.29 -10.37
CA ALA A 412 -1.28 -1.59 -10.49
C ALA A 412 0.04 -1.52 -11.26
N VAL A 413 0.95 -2.44 -10.94
CA VAL A 413 2.18 -2.68 -11.69
C VAL A 413 2.35 -4.16 -11.98
N VAL A 414 2.96 -4.46 -13.14
CA VAL A 414 3.38 -5.83 -13.51
C VAL A 414 4.90 -5.85 -13.56
N VAL A 415 5.48 -6.80 -12.85
CA VAL A 415 6.93 -7.02 -12.79
C VAL A 415 7.29 -8.39 -13.35
N GLU A 416 8.49 -8.50 -13.93
CA GLU A 416 9.06 -9.75 -14.42
C GLU A 416 10.41 -9.97 -13.74
N LYS A 417 10.62 -11.17 -13.17
CA LYS A 417 11.88 -11.53 -12.50
C LYS A 417 13.03 -11.55 -13.50
N CYS A 418 14.18 -11.01 -13.12
CA CYS A 418 15.43 -11.06 -13.89
C CYS A 418 16.15 -12.39 -13.81
#